data_208eaed01a8a485d20e96f558aa33a67
#
_entry.id   208eaed01a8a485d20e96f558aa33a67
#
_cell.length_a   1.000
_cell.length_b   1.000
_cell.length_c   1.000
_cell.angle_alpha   90.00
_cell.angle_beta   90.00
_cell.angle_gamma   90.00
#
_symmetry.space_group_name_H-M   'P 1'
#
loop_
_entity.id
_entity.type
_entity.pdbx_description
1 polymer ?
#
loop_
_entity_poly.entity_id
_entity_poly.type
_entity_poly.pdbx_seq_one_letter_code
_entity_poly.pdbx_strand_id
1 'polypeptide(L)'
;MNYSECIEKARGKVGNYCKACPECNGKACKNQMPGPGAKGIGDTAIRNYDKWKEIRVQMDTLVEKRPIDTSLSLFGKDFKYPFFAGPVGAVNLHYGDSLNDVSYNDILVSACAEFGIAAFTGDGTDSNVMVAATKAIKKAGGFGIPTVKPWNIETIREKMALVK
;
A
#
# COMPACT_ATOMS: atom_id res chain seq x y z
N MET A 1 -2.08 21.63 -8.46
CA MET A 1 -0.72 21.17 -8.14
C MET A 1 -0.41 20.01 -9.07
N ASN A 2 0.64 20.13 -9.87
CA ASN A 2 1.09 19.06 -10.76
C ASN A 2 2.00 18.08 -10.03
N TYR A 3 2.36 16.97 -10.69
CA TYR A 3 3.19 15.90 -10.09
C TYR A 3 4.57 16.40 -9.64
N SER A 4 5.22 17.23 -10.44
CA SER A 4 6.55 17.76 -10.11
C SER A 4 6.53 18.66 -8.87
N GLU A 5 5.53 19.52 -8.75
CA GLU A 5 5.32 20.34 -7.55
C GLU A 5 5.05 19.48 -6.30
N CYS A 6 4.30 18.36 -6.44
CA CYS A 6 4.09 17.43 -5.35
C CYS A 6 5.41 16.80 -4.87
N ILE A 7 6.22 16.32 -5.79
CA ILE A 7 7.52 15.70 -5.49
C ILE A 7 8.46 16.71 -4.82
N GLU A 8 8.51 17.93 -5.30
CA GLU A 8 9.36 18.97 -4.74
C GLU A 8 8.96 19.32 -3.29
N LYS A 9 7.66 19.46 -3.03
CA LYS A 9 7.14 19.66 -1.67
C LYS A 9 7.37 18.45 -0.76
N ALA A 10 7.34 17.24 -1.30
CA ALA A 10 7.57 16.01 -0.56
C ALA A 10 9.02 15.88 -0.06
N ARG A 11 10.00 16.34 -0.84
CA ARG A 11 11.44 16.21 -0.50
C ARG A 11 11.81 16.75 0.87
N GLY A 12 11.14 17.79 1.35
CA GLY A 12 11.38 18.36 2.67
C GLY A 12 10.54 17.74 3.80
N LYS A 13 9.67 16.77 3.48
CA LYS A 13 8.70 16.20 4.43
C LYS A 13 8.80 14.69 4.60
N VAL A 14 9.34 13.98 3.60
CA VAL A 14 9.62 12.55 3.72
C VAL A 14 10.86 12.33 4.57
N GLY A 15 10.89 11.22 5.32
CA GLY A 15 11.97 10.88 6.21
C GLY A 15 13.33 10.67 5.49
N ASN A 16 14.35 10.33 6.24
CA ASN A 16 15.74 10.27 5.77
C ASN A 16 16.01 9.26 4.64
N TYR A 17 15.17 8.28 4.46
CA TYR A 17 15.37 7.18 3.52
C TYR A 17 14.81 7.45 2.14
N CYS A 18 13.59 7.95 2.05
CA CYS A 18 12.96 8.28 0.77
C CYS A 18 13.57 9.54 0.16
N LYS A 19 13.91 9.48 -1.13
CA LYS A 19 14.53 10.61 -1.86
C LYS A 19 13.51 11.41 -2.66
N ALA A 20 12.22 11.07 -2.58
CA ALA A 20 11.13 11.68 -3.37
C ALA A 20 11.54 11.86 -4.84
N CYS A 21 11.93 10.76 -5.46
CA CYS A 21 12.38 10.76 -6.86
C CYS A 21 11.21 11.02 -7.80
N PRO A 22 11.42 11.72 -8.93
CA PRO A 22 10.39 11.90 -9.96
C PRO A 22 9.87 10.58 -10.50
N GLU A 23 10.74 9.56 -10.56
CA GLU A 23 10.41 8.19 -10.93
C GLU A 23 10.87 7.25 -9.81
N CYS A 24 9.92 6.58 -9.15
CA CYS A 24 10.22 5.68 -8.04
C CYS A 24 10.66 4.30 -8.55
N ASN A 25 11.91 4.20 -8.98
CA ASN A 25 12.51 2.99 -9.57
C ASN A 25 13.38 2.17 -8.61
N GLY A 26 13.44 2.54 -7.34
CA GLY A 26 14.21 1.84 -6.30
C GLY A 26 15.74 2.05 -6.33
N LYS A 27 16.27 2.79 -7.30
CA LYS A 27 17.74 2.94 -7.47
C LYS A 27 18.36 3.90 -6.45
N ALA A 28 17.76 5.06 -6.25
CA ALA A 28 18.32 6.11 -5.37
C ALA A 28 18.32 5.73 -3.87
N CYS A 29 17.39 4.89 -3.44
CA CYS A 29 17.27 4.41 -2.06
C CYS A 29 17.74 2.95 -1.88
N LYS A 30 18.43 2.39 -2.88
CA LYS A 30 19.01 1.05 -2.80
C LYS A 30 19.87 0.89 -1.55
N ASN A 31 19.62 -0.16 -0.77
CA ASN A 31 20.28 -0.49 0.50
C ASN A 31 20.13 0.53 1.64
N GLN A 32 19.36 1.60 1.45
CA GLN A 32 19.12 2.62 2.47
C GLN A 32 17.74 2.49 3.11
N MET A 33 16.72 2.17 2.31
CA MET A 33 15.35 1.99 2.81
C MET A 33 15.29 0.77 3.72
N PRO A 34 14.72 0.89 4.95
CA PRO A 34 14.49 -0.26 5.81
C PRO A 34 13.53 -1.27 5.17
N GLY A 35 13.74 -2.55 5.49
CA GLY A 35 12.88 -3.64 5.03
C GLY A 35 13.58 -4.65 4.14
N PRO A 36 13.01 -5.86 4.00
CA PRO A 36 13.67 -6.96 3.28
C PRO A 36 13.91 -6.69 1.81
N GLY A 37 13.01 -5.95 1.15
CA GLY A 37 13.11 -5.65 -0.28
C GLY A 37 14.21 -4.66 -0.65
N ALA A 38 14.78 -3.95 0.33
CA ALA A 38 15.82 -2.95 0.11
C ALA A 38 17.18 -3.34 0.69
N LYS A 39 17.26 -4.42 1.45
CA LYS A 39 18.49 -4.92 2.08
C LYS A 39 19.26 -5.87 1.18
N GLY A 40 20.50 -6.18 1.55
CA GLY A 40 21.41 -7.00 0.77
C GLY A 40 21.84 -6.26 -0.49
N ILE A 41 21.73 -6.89 -1.65
CA ILE A 41 22.04 -6.24 -2.93
C ILE A 41 21.02 -5.17 -3.33
N GLY A 42 19.85 -5.11 -2.68
CA GLY A 42 18.83 -4.08 -2.88
C GLY A 42 18.09 -4.16 -4.21
N ASP A 43 18.06 -5.30 -4.87
CA ASP A 43 17.53 -5.42 -6.23
C ASP A 43 16.01 -5.63 -6.29
N THR A 44 15.37 -6.01 -5.19
CA THR A 44 13.93 -6.34 -5.20
C THR A 44 13.07 -5.17 -5.66
N ALA A 45 13.31 -3.96 -5.13
CA ALA A 45 12.55 -2.78 -5.51
C ALA A 45 12.81 -2.38 -6.98
N ILE A 46 14.07 -2.49 -7.44
CA ILE A 46 14.46 -2.23 -8.83
C ILE A 46 13.77 -3.24 -9.75
N ARG A 47 13.81 -4.52 -9.42
CA ARG A 47 13.17 -5.58 -10.18
C ARG A 47 11.65 -5.39 -10.25
N ASN A 48 11.01 -5.03 -9.14
CA ASN A 48 9.57 -4.73 -9.13
C ASN A 48 9.22 -3.64 -10.15
N TYR A 49 9.99 -2.57 -10.18
CA TYR A 49 9.81 -1.50 -11.14
C TYR A 49 10.02 -1.97 -12.58
N ASP A 50 11.09 -2.72 -12.85
CA ASP A 50 11.43 -3.18 -14.20
C ASP A 50 10.43 -4.22 -14.71
N LYS A 51 9.86 -5.06 -13.85
CA LYS A 51 8.85 -6.05 -14.23
C LYS A 51 7.57 -5.43 -14.81
N TRP A 52 7.18 -4.24 -14.37
CA TRP A 52 6.06 -3.54 -14.98
C TRP A 52 6.28 -3.23 -16.46
N LYS A 53 7.52 -3.04 -16.89
CA LYS A 53 7.88 -2.76 -18.29
C LYS A 53 7.76 -3.99 -19.20
N GLU A 54 7.71 -5.18 -18.63
CA GLU A 54 7.51 -6.44 -19.38
C GLU A 54 6.03 -6.68 -19.70
N ILE A 55 5.12 -6.06 -18.95
CA ILE A 55 3.68 -6.19 -19.16
C ILE A 55 3.29 -5.34 -20.37
N ARG A 56 2.53 -5.93 -21.28
CA ARG A 56 2.03 -5.27 -22.47
C ARG A 56 0.51 -5.28 -22.47
N VAL A 57 -0.07 -4.16 -22.82
CA VAL A 57 -1.51 -4.07 -23.07
C VAL A 57 -1.79 -4.72 -24.43
N GLN A 58 -2.65 -5.71 -24.44
CA GLN A 58 -3.16 -6.26 -25.68
C GLN A 58 -4.17 -5.26 -26.27
N MET A 59 -3.93 -4.84 -27.49
CA MET A 59 -4.81 -3.93 -28.23
C MET A 59 -5.51 -4.65 -29.36
N ASP A 60 -6.85 -4.55 -29.36
CA ASP A 60 -7.68 -4.92 -30.50
C ASP A 60 -8.14 -3.63 -31.19
N THR A 61 -7.81 -3.48 -32.48
CA THR A 61 -8.15 -2.27 -33.24
C THR A 61 -9.60 -2.28 -33.76
N LEU A 62 -10.18 -3.45 -33.90
CA LEU A 62 -11.56 -3.63 -34.33
C LEU A 62 -12.37 -4.30 -33.22
N VAL A 63 -13.04 -3.49 -32.45
CA VAL A 63 -13.88 -3.96 -31.34
C VAL A 63 -15.27 -3.36 -31.42
N GLU A 64 -16.27 -4.11 -30.99
CA GLU A 64 -17.61 -3.58 -30.82
C GLU A 64 -17.62 -2.53 -29.70
N LYS A 65 -18.24 -1.38 -29.98
CA LYS A 65 -18.38 -0.30 -28.99
C LYS A 65 -19.36 -0.73 -27.89
N ARG A 66 -18.82 -1.00 -26.70
CA ARG A 66 -19.60 -1.38 -25.51
C ARG A 66 -19.04 -0.69 -24.26
N PRO A 67 -19.85 -0.54 -23.19
CA PRO A 67 -19.34 -0.08 -21.91
C PRO A 67 -18.19 -0.95 -21.43
N ILE A 68 -17.17 -0.31 -20.88
CA ILE A 68 -16.04 -1.00 -20.24
C ILE A 68 -16.46 -1.32 -18.80
N ASP A 69 -16.44 -2.60 -18.45
CA ASP A 69 -16.63 -3.07 -17.09
C ASP A 69 -15.26 -3.45 -16.51
N THR A 70 -14.87 -2.75 -15.43
CA THR A 70 -13.64 -3.01 -14.66
C THR A 70 -13.93 -3.60 -13.30
N SER A 71 -15.18 -3.93 -13.00
CA SER A 71 -15.57 -4.44 -11.69
C SER A 71 -14.97 -5.82 -11.39
N LEU A 72 -14.76 -6.07 -10.11
CA LEU A 72 -14.27 -7.34 -9.58
C LEU A 72 -15.08 -7.73 -8.35
N SER A 73 -15.71 -8.89 -8.40
CA SER A 73 -16.35 -9.49 -7.21
C SER A 73 -15.38 -10.43 -6.51
N LEU A 74 -15.03 -10.12 -5.27
CA LEU A 74 -14.08 -10.89 -4.47
C LEU A 74 -14.49 -10.87 -2.99
N PHE A 75 -14.41 -12.01 -2.30
CA PHE A 75 -14.76 -12.14 -0.88
C PHE A 75 -16.18 -11.64 -0.53
N GLY A 76 -17.14 -11.81 -1.44
CA GLY A 76 -18.52 -11.35 -1.26
C GLY A 76 -18.71 -9.84 -1.32
N LYS A 77 -17.76 -9.11 -1.90
CA LYS A 77 -17.80 -7.66 -2.15
C LYS A 77 -17.49 -7.34 -3.60
N ASP A 78 -18.13 -6.28 -4.08
CA ASP A 78 -17.92 -5.75 -5.41
C ASP A 78 -17.00 -4.53 -5.35
N PHE A 79 -15.92 -4.58 -6.11
CA PHE A 79 -14.94 -3.51 -6.27
C PHE A 79 -15.09 -2.89 -7.66
N LYS A 80 -14.88 -1.58 -7.75
CA LYS A 80 -14.96 -0.88 -9.04
C LYS A 80 -13.79 -1.23 -9.97
N TYR A 81 -12.64 -1.59 -9.38
CA TYR A 81 -11.41 -1.85 -10.13
C TYR A 81 -10.68 -3.06 -9.57
N PRO A 82 -9.97 -3.84 -10.42
CA PRO A 82 -9.29 -5.07 -10.02
C PRO A 82 -7.88 -4.82 -9.47
N PHE A 83 -7.70 -3.79 -8.63
CA PHE A 83 -6.45 -3.51 -7.92
C PHE A 83 -6.73 -2.99 -6.52
N PHE A 84 -5.79 -3.18 -5.61
CA PHE A 84 -5.91 -2.80 -4.20
C PHE A 84 -4.65 -2.04 -3.76
N ALA A 85 -4.79 -1.19 -2.74
CA ALA A 85 -3.63 -0.55 -2.13
C ALA A 85 -2.83 -1.57 -1.31
N GLY A 86 -1.52 -1.61 -1.53
CA GLY A 86 -0.61 -2.50 -0.82
C GLY A 86 -0.35 -2.07 0.63
N PRO A 87 0.06 -2.99 1.52
CA PRO A 87 0.30 -2.68 2.92
C PRO A 87 1.57 -1.84 3.11
N VAL A 88 1.47 -0.79 3.91
CA VAL A 88 2.61 0.04 4.33
C VAL A 88 2.66 0.07 5.85
N GLY A 89 3.79 -0.27 6.43
CA GLY A 89 4.05 -0.19 7.87
C GLY A 89 5.31 0.62 8.16
N ALA A 90 5.50 0.99 9.43
CA ALA A 90 6.57 1.87 9.90
C ALA A 90 6.58 3.22 9.13
N VAL A 91 5.41 3.81 8.99
CA VAL A 91 5.17 4.99 8.14
C VAL A 91 6.04 6.17 8.58
N ASN A 92 6.09 6.47 9.87
CA ASN A 92 6.91 7.54 10.41
C ASN A 92 8.42 7.30 10.19
N LEU A 93 8.88 6.05 10.30
CA LEU A 93 10.28 5.70 10.03
C LEU A 93 10.67 5.95 8.56
N HIS A 94 9.77 5.62 7.63
CA HIS A 94 10.06 5.67 6.20
C HIS A 94 9.81 7.05 5.58
N TYR A 95 8.76 7.74 6.06
CA TYR A 95 8.21 8.91 5.37
C TYR A 95 8.11 10.16 6.27
N GLY A 96 8.66 10.12 7.50
CA GLY A 96 8.65 11.25 8.43
C GLY A 96 7.43 11.27 9.36
N ASP A 97 7.45 12.20 10.31
CA ASP A 97 6.55 12.18 11.48
C ASP A 97 5.15 12.77 11.25
N SER A 98 4.84 13.17 10.02
CA SER A 98 3.51 13.75 9.71
C SER A 98 2.36 12.75 9.82
N LEU A 99 2.65 11.46 9.69
CA LEU A 99 1.72 10.35 9.83
C LEU A 99 2.40 9.20 10.60
N ASN A 100 1.61 8.45 11.34
CA ASN A 100 2.02 7.18 11.93
C ASN A 100 1.16 6.03 11.35
N ASP A 101 1.47 4.79 11.70
CA ASP A 101 0.76 3.62 11.17
C ASP A 101 -0.74 3.64 11.49
N VAL A 102 -1.14 4.19 12.64
CA VAL A 102 -2.55 4.28 13.04
C VAL A 102 -3.30 5.27 12.15
N SER A 103 -2.82 6.51 12.06
CA SER A 103 -3.46 7.57 11.26
C SER A 103 -3.42 7.27 9.77
N TYR A 104 -2.32 6.67 9.28
CA TYR A 104 -2.19 6.28 7.90
C TYR A 104 -3.21 5.20 7.49
N ASN A 105 -3.37 4.16 8.30
CA ASN A 105 -4.33 3.09 8.01
C ASN A 105 -5.78 3.62 7.97
N ASP A 106 -6.17 4.52 8.85
CA ASP A 106 -7.52 5.11 8.84
C ASP A 106 -7.78 5.92 7.55
N ILE A 107 -6.80 6.74 7.15
CA ILE A 107 -6.88 7.52 5.90
C ILE A 107 -6.91 6.60 4.70
N LEU A 108 -5.99 5.62 4.62
CA LEU A 108 -5.85 4.72 3.48
C LEU A 108 -7.13 3.91 3.25
N VAL A 109 -7.64 3.26 4.30
CA VAL A 109 -8.83 2.41 4.22
C VAL A 109 -10.05 3.25 3.82
N SER A 110 -10.23 4.42 4.43
CA SER A 110 -11.37 5.31 4.12
C SER A 110 -11.34 5.79 2.68
N ALA A 111 -10.17 6.25 2.19
CA ALA A 111 -10.00 6.73 0.83
C ALA A 111 -10.19 5.60 -0.21
N CYS A 112 -9.66 4.42 0.05
CA CYS A 112 -9.84 3.26 -0.83
C CYS A 112 -11.31 2.83 -0.92
N ALA A 113 -12.01 2.79 0.21
CA ALA A 113 -13.43 2.45 0.24
C ALA A 113 -14.28 3.47 -0.54
N GLU A 114 -14.02 4.77 -0.37
CA GLU A 114 -14.68 5.83 -1.13
C GLU A 114 -14.42 5.71 -2.65
N PHE A 115 -13.19 5.37 -3.01
CA PHE A 115 -12.81 5.15 -4.41
C PHE A 115 -13.42 3.86 -4.98
N GLY A 116 -13.75 2.89 -4.14
CA GLY A 116 -14.36 1.60 -4.53
C GLY A 116 -13.35 0.47 -4.74
N ILE A 117 -12.23 0.51 -4.03
CA ILE A 117 -11.21 -0.55 -3.96
C ILE A 117 -10.94 -0.91 -2.50
N ALA A 118 -10.22 -2.00 -2.25
CA ALA A 118 -9.76 -2.34 -0.92
C ALA A 118 -8.32 -1.86 -0.64
N ALA A 119 -8.01 -1.72 0.65
CA ALA A 119 -6.65 -1.50 1.13
C ALA A 119 -6.18 -2.69 1.98
N PHE A 120 -4.94 -3.13 1.77
CA PHE A 120 -4.22 -3.91 2.76
C PHE A 120 -3.64 -2.95 3.80
N THR A 121 -3.90 -3.19 5.09
CA THR A 121 -3.35 -2.36 6.16
C THR A 121 -1.94 -2.80 6.55
N GLY A 122 -1.12 -1.87 7.04
CA GLY A 122 0.19 -2.21 7.59
C GLY A 122 0.12 -2.98 8.91
N ASP A 123 1.20 -3.65 9.26
CA ASP A 123 1.40 -4.32 10.54
C ASP A 123 2.74 -3.89 11.15
N GLY A 124 2.78 -3.74 12.47
CA GLY A 124 3.94 -3.34 13.26
C GLY A 124 4.05 -4.08 14.58
N THR A 125 5.05 -3.72 15.37
CA THR A 125 5.26 -4.25 16.72
C THR A 125 4.21 -3.74 17.72
N ASP A 126 3.65 -2.55 17.48
CA ASP A 126 2.58 -1.98 18.30
C ASP A 126 1.23 -2.63 17.93
N SER A 127 0.61 -3.31 18.89
CA SER A 127 -0.71 -3.93 18.71
C SER A 127 -1.83 -2.92 18.44
N ASN A 128 -1.67 -1.65 18.83
CA ASN A 128 -2.64 -0.61 18.50
C ASN A 128 -2.80 -0.38 17.00
N VAL A 129 -1.77 -0.67 16.21
CA VAL A 129 -1.85 -0.61 14.74
C VAL A 129 -2.91 -1.57 14.21
N MET A 130 -2.94 -2.81 14.70
CA MET A 130 -3.95 -3.81 14.31
C MET A 130 -5.35 -3.42 14.78
N VAL A 131 -5.47 -2.92 16.02
CA VAL A 131 -6.76 -2.44 16.57
C VAL A 131 -7.31 -1.29 15.74
N ALA A 132 -6.47 -0.32 15.39
CA ALA A 132 -6.87 0.81 14.56
C ALA A 132 -7.24 0.38 13.14
N ALA A 133 -6.44 -0.51 12.54
CA ALA A 133 -6.71 -1.07 11.21
C ALA A 133 -8.06 -1.78 11.14
N THR A 134 -8.36 -2.65 12.10
CA THR A 134 -9.65 -3.36 12.14
C THR A 134 -10.83 -2.43 12.36
N LYS A 135 -10.69 -1.40 13.19
CA LYS A 135 -11.71 -0.35 13.35
C LYS A 135 -11.95 0.42 12.05
N ALA A 136 -10.90 0.82 11.35
CA ALA A 136 -11.00 1.51 10.07
C ALA A 136 -11.70 0.66 9.01
N ILE A 137 -11.33 -0.63 8.91
CA ILE A 137 -11.96 -1.58 7.99
C ILE A 137 -13.44 -1.75 8.31
N LYS A 138 -13.80 -1.90 9.59
CA LYS A 138 -15.18 -2.03 10.04
C LYS A 138 -16.01 -0.79 9.70
N LYS A 139 -15.46 0.40 9.98
CA LYS A 139 -16.07 1.70 9.63
C LYS A 139 -16.30 1.87 8.13
N ALA A 140 -15.37 1.36 7.32
CA ALA A 140 -15.43 1.36 5.87
C ALA A 140 -16.30 0.22 5.28
N GLY A 141 -17.15 -0.42 6.07
CA GLY A 141 -18.03 -1.50 5.59
C GLY A 141 -17.29 -2.77 5.14
N GLY A 142 -16.05 -2.98 5.62
CA GLY A 142 -15.24 -4.13 5.27
C GLY A 142 -14.42 -3.97 3.98
N PHE A 143 -14.23 -2.75 3.48
CA PHE A 143 -13.36 -2.45 2.33
C PHE A 143 -11.90 -2.37 2.76
N GLY A 144 -11.37 -3.46 3.32
CA GLY A 144 -9.97 -3.55 3.72
C GLY A 144 -9.59 -4.96 4.14
N ILE A 145 -8.31 -5.25 4.09
CA ILE A 145 -7.74 -6.55 4.42
C ILE A 145 -6.61 -6.33 5.44
N PRO A 146 -6.76 -6.81 6.68
CA PRO A 146 -5.72 -6.65 7.69
C PRO A 146 -4.52 -7.54 7.35
N THR A 147 -3.32 -6.97 7.43
CA THR A 147 -2.07 -7.71 7.23
C THR A 147 -1.50 -8.13 8.57
N VAL A 148 -1.08 -9.38 8.68
CA VAL A 148 -0.30 -9.91 9.80
C VAL A 148 1.04 -10.39 9.27
N LYS A 149 2.14 -9.82 9.79
CA LYS A 149 3.49 -10.26 9.45
C LYS A 149 3.78 -11.65 10.05
N PRO A 150 4.81 -12.35 9.58
CA PRO A 150 5.20 -13.68 10.10
C PRO A 150 5.91 -13.57 11.46
N TRP A 151 5.17 -13.17 12.48
CA TRP A 151 5.59 -13.15 13.88
C TRP A 151 5.72 -14.57 14.44
N ASN A 152 6.14 -14.71 15.71
CA ASN A 152 5.99 -15.95 16.41
C ASN A 152 4.51 -16.33 16.56
N ILE A 153 4.23 -17.60 16.87
CA ILE A 153 2.87 -18.14 16.86
C ILE A 153 1.96 -17.49 17.90
N GLU A 154 2.50 -17.10 19.04
CA GLU A 154 1.79 -16.44 20.12
C GLU A 154 1.31 -15.06 19.66
N THR A 155 2.20 -14.23 19.12
CA THR A 155 1.89 -12.91 18.58
C THR A 155 0.89 -13.00 17.42
N ILE A 156 1.00 -13.99 16.55
CA ILE A 156 0.02 -14.21 15.46
C ILE A 156 -1.35 -14.50 16.05
N ARG A 157 -1.47 -15.37 17.06
CA ARG A 157 -2.74 -15.69 17.72
C ARG A 157 -3.38 -14.46 18.37
N GLU A 158 -2.59 -13.66 19.08
CA GLU A 158 -3.04 -12.41 19.69
C GLU A 158 -3.59 -11.45 18.63
N LYS A 159 -2.82 -11.19 17.57
CA LYS A 159 -3.25 -10.30 16.48
C LYS A 159 -4.48 -10.83 15.75
N MET A 160 -4.57 -12.12 15.49
CA MET A 160 -5.75 -12.73 14.86
C MET A 160 -7.00 -12.65 15.74
N ALA A 161 -6.86 -12.64 17.06
CA ALA A 161 -7.99 -12.42 17.98
C ALA A 161 -8.56 -10.99 17.88
N LEU A 162 -7.76 -10.00 17.48
CA LEU A 162 -8.18 -8.62 17.29
C LEU A 162 -8.96 -8.38 15.98
N VAL A 163 -8.91 -9.32 15.04
CA VAL A 163 -9.53 -9.21 13.70
C VAL A 163 -10.97 -9.74 13.68
N LYS A 164 -11.42 -10.39 14.73
CA LYS A 164 -12.76 -11.01 14.83
C LYS A 164 -13.90 -9.99 14.94
#